data_2b21ffe460a1de452537ac33213df00e
#
_entry.id   2b21ffe460a1de452537ac33213df00e
#
_cell.length_a   1.000
_cell.length_b   1.000
_cell.length_c   1.000
_cell.angle_alpha   90.00
_cell.angle_beta   90.00
_cell.angle_gamma   90.00
#
_symmetry.space_group_name_H-M   'P 1'
#
loop_
_entity.id
_entity.type
_entity.pdbx_description
1 polymer ?
#
loop_
_entity_poly.entity_id
_entity_poly.type
_entity_poly.pdbx_seq_one_letter_code
_entity_poly.pdbx_strand_id
1 'polypeptide(L)'
;MPTISAGVPRIEKDPHGGDVVIVPVRPYAKDMDRCTRCGKHVRPYDRLGVRRWRHLDIGCARLMLEYAPPRVTCADHGVTVAMMPWARRKSTYTRDFEQQTALLNV
;
A
#
# COMPACT_ATOMS: atom_id res chain seq x y z
N MET A 1 -11.43 -5.01 1.65
CA MET A 1 -10.65 -3.82 2.09
C MET A 1 -11.51 -2.59 1.89
N PRO A 2 -12.18 -2.14 2.94
CA PRO A 2 -13.15 -1.06 2.78
C PRO A 2 -12.55 0.34 2.64
N THR A 3 -11.23 0.48 2.70
CA THR A 3 -10.57 1.78 2.77
C THR A 3 -9.76 2.13 1.53
N ILE A 4 -9.86 1.32 0.47
CA ILE A 4 -9.11 1.58 -0.77
C ILE A 4 -10.03 1.52 -1.98
N SER A 5 -9.66 2.29 -2.99
CA SER A 5 -10.29 2.24 -4.31
C SER A 5 -9.34 1.50 -5.25
N ALA A 6 -9.84 0.49 -5.93
CA ALA A 6 -9.05 -0.34 -6.82
C ALA A 6 -9.35 0.00 -8.28
N GLY A 7 -8.30 0.09 -9.10
CA GLY A 7 -8.41 0.25 -10.53
C GLY A 7 -8.45 -1.11 -11.25
N VAL A 8 -8.21 -1.09 -12.56
CA VAL A 8 -8.24 -2.29 -13.39
C VAL A 8 -6.98 -3.11 -13.16
N PRO A 9 -7.12 -4.39 -12.76
CA PRO A 9 -5.96 -5.26 -12.58
C PRO A 9 -5.27 -5.57 -13.92
N ARG A 10 -3.96 -5.80 -13.84
CA ARG A 10 -3.20 -6.32 -14.98
C ARG A 10 -2.37 -7.52 -14.54
N ILE A 11 -2.02 -8.38 -15.47
CA ILE A 11 -1.23 -9.58 -15.19
C ILE A 11 0.16 -9.39 -15.79
N GLU A 12 1.19 -9.65 -14.98
CA GLU A 12 2.58 -9.64 -15.39
C GLU A 12 3.20 -11.00 -15.12
N LYS A 13 4.20 -11.37 -15.91
CA LYS A 13 4.96 -12.60 -15.70
C LYS A 13 6.08 -12.33 -14.68
N ASP A 14 6.20 -13.22 -13.70
CA ASP A 14 7.30 -13.19 -12.76
C ASP A 14 8.54 -13.81 -13.44
N PRO A 15 9.71 -13.18 -13.39
CA PRO A 15 10.93 -13.76 -13.94
C PRO A 15 11.31 -15.09 -13.27
N HIS A 16 10.83 -15.34 -12.06
CA HIS A 16 11.07 -16.60 -11.34
C HIS A 16 9.96 -17.64 -11.53
N GLY A 17 9.03 -17.38 -12.44
CA GLY A 17 7.90 -18.26 -12.76
C GLY A 17 6.60 -17.82 -12.10
N GLY A 18 5.49 -18.20 -12.74
CA GLY A 18 4.15 -17.86 -12.26
C GLY A 18 3.67 -16.50 -12.73
N ASP A 19 2.45 -16.17 -12.38
CA ASP A 19 1.81 -14.91 -12.72
C ASP A 19 1.73 -13.99 -11.51
N VAL A 20 1.84 -12.69 -11.77
CA VAL A 20 1.63 -11.65 -10.77
C VAL A 20 0.47 -10.78 -11.21
N VAL A 21 -0.54 -10.66 -10.36
CA VAL A 21 -1.67 -9.76 -10.59
C VAL A 21 -1.35 -8.44 -9.91
N ILE A 22 -1.29 -7.36 -10.69
CA ILE A 22 -1.02 -6.02 -10.19
C ILE A 22 -2.31 -5.24 -10.17
N VAL A 23 -2.71 -4.78 -8.99
CA VAL A 23 -3.92 -3.97 -8.83
C VAL A 23 -3.50 -2.55 -8.44
N PRO A 24 -3.72 -1.55 -9.31
CA PRO A 24 -3.50 -0.18 -8.92
C PRO A 24 -4.54 0.22 -7.88
N VAL A 25 -4.09 0.83 -6.80
CA VAL A 25 -4.97 1.22 -5.69
C VAL A 25 -4.68 2.65 -5.29
N ARG A 26 -5.62 3.24 -4.58
CA ARG A 26 -5.45 4.56 -3.95
C ARG A 26 -6.32 4.63 -2.70
N PRO A 27 -5.94 5.42 -1.70
CA PRO A 27 -6.81 5.67 -0.56
C PRO A 27 -8.06 6.43 -1.00
N TYR A 28 -9.14 6.27 -0.25
CA TYR A 28 -10.28 7.19 -0.39
C TYR A 28 -9.87 8.59 0.07
N ALA A 29 -10.61 9.61 -0.40
CA ALA A 29 -10.28 11.00 -0.09
C ALA A 29 -10.15 11.26 1.41
N LYS A 30 -10.97 10.61 2.23
CA LYS A 30 -10.92 10.75 3.69
C LYS A 30 -9.61 10.28 4.31
N ASP A 31 -8.88 9.39 3.63
CA ASP A 31 -7.65 8.80 4.13
C ASP A 31 -6.41 9.32 3.41
N MET A 32 -6.56 10.25 2.48
CA MET A 32 -5.44 10.84 1.76
C MET A 32 -4.75 11.92 2.60
N ASP A 33 -3.44 12.10 2.33
CA ASP A 33 -2.65 13.18 2.93
C ASP A 33 -2.68 13.20 4.45
N ARG A 34 -2.61 12.01 5.06
CA ARG A 34 -2.47 11.88 6.49
C ARG A 34 -1.04 11.62 6.89
N CYS A 35 -0.60 12.28 7.96
CA CYS A 35 0.71 12.02 8.53
C CYS A 35 0.76 10.58 9.07
N THR A 36 1.79 9.83 8.67
CA THR A 36 1.95 8.43 9.10
C THR A 36 2.22 8.30 10.59
N ARG A 37 2.63 9.39 11.24
CA ARG A 37 2.96 9.37 12.67
C ARG A 37 1.80 9.77 13.58
N CYS A 38 1.03 10.79 13.20
CA CYS A 38 -0.05 11.28 14.03
C CYS A 38 -1.44 11.08 13.44
N GLY A 39 -1.54 10.69 12.18
CA GLY A 39 -2.81 10.41 11.52
C GLY A 39 -3.63 11.64 11.14
N LYS A 40 -3.14 12.84 11.41
CA LYS A 40 -3.85 14.06 11.05
C LYS A 40 -3.74 14.33 9.56
N HIS A 41 -4.77 14.96 8.99
CA HIS A 41 -4.69 15.51 7.64
C HIS A 41 -3.69 16.64 7.64
N VAL A 42 -2.74 16.57 6.69
CA VAL A 42 -1.66 17.55 6.59
C VAL A 42 -1.47 17.94 5.13
N ARG A 43 -0.56 18.88 4.88
CA ARG A 43 -0.30 19.42 3.55
C ARG A 43 0.43 18.40 2.68
N PRO A 44 0.01 18.20 1.42
CA PRO A 44 0.82 17.42 0.48
C PRO A 44 2.14 18.13 0.20
N TYR A 45 3.21 17.38 0.04
CA TYR A 45 4.54 17.90 -0.23
C TYR A 45 4.99 17.53 -1.65
N ASP A 46 5.16 16.25 -1.94
CA ASP A 46 5.48 15.75 -3.27
C ASP A 46 4.98 14.32 -3.42
N ARG A 47 5.38 13.61 -4.46
CA ARG A 47 4.97 12.24 -4.70
C ARG A 47 6.21 11.40 -5.01
N LEU A 48 6.30 10.24 -4.39
CA LEU A 48 7.35 9.26 -4.65
C LEU A 48 7.03 8.46 -5.90
N GLY A 49 8.01 7.66 -6.35
CA GLY A 49 7.79 6.72 -7.43
C GLY A 49 6.84 5.59 -7.04
N VAL A 50 6.44 4.81 -8.03
CA VAL A 50 5.51 3.71 -7.84
C VAL A 50 6.11 2.66 -6.91
N ARG A 51 5.32 2.22 -5.94
CA ARG A 51 5.66 1.13 -5.02
C ARG A 51 4.62 0.02 -5.13
N ARG A 52 5.02 -1.19 -4.73
CA ARG A 52 4.15 -2.36 -4.69
C ARG A 52 4.18 -2.96 -3.30
N TRP A 53 2.99 -3.42 -2.85
CA TRP A 53 2.82 -4.11 -1.58
C TRP A 53 2.30 -5.51 -1.84
N ARG A 54 2.90 -6.51 -1.23
CA ARG A 54 2.44 -7.89 -1.31
C ARG A 54 1.13 -8.04 -0.54
N HIS A 55 0.13 -8.58 -1.22
CA HIS A 55 -1.16 -8.91 -0.64
C HIS A 55 -1.37 -10.42 -0.68
N LEU A 56 -2.49 -10.89 -0.14
CA LEU A 56 -2.84 -12.32 -0.16
C LEU A 56 -2.94 -12.81 -1.60
N ASP A 57 -2.42 -14.02 -1.84
CA ASP A 57 -2.42 -14.60 -3.18
C ASP A 57 -3.83 -14.95 -3.65
N ILE A 58 -4.04 -14.93 -4.97
CA ILE A 58 -5.25 -15.39 -5.61
C ILE A 58 -4.91 -16.72 -6.29
N GLY A 59 -5.35 -17.84 -5.69
CA GLY A 59 -4.98 -19.16 -6.19
C GLY A 59 -3.47 -19.32 -6.26
N CYS A 60 -2.94 -19.59 -7.46
CA CYS A 60 -1.50 -19.74 -7.67
C CYS A 60 -0.80 -18.43 -8.06
N ALA A 61 -1.53 -17.34 -8.20
CA ALA A 61 -0.98 -16.05 -8.61
C ALA A 61 -0.70 -15.16 -7.40
N ARG A 62 0.43 -14.45 -7.42
CA ARG A 62 0.72 -13.41 -6.44
C ARG A 62 -0.15 -12.20 -6.71
N LEU A 63 -0.62 -11.58 -5.65
CA LEU A 63 -1.37 -10.32 -5.73
C LEU A 63 -0.54 -9.20 -5.15
N MET A 64 -0.32 -8.16 -5.95
CA MET A 64 0.42 -6.96 -5.53
C MET A 64 -0.48 -5.74 -5.66
N LEU A 65 -0.48 -4.89 -4.65
CA LEU A 65 -1.09 -3.56 -4.74
C LEU A 65 -0.05 -2.57 -5.22
N GLU A 66 -0.43 -1.66 -6.11
CA GLU A 66 0.49 -0.68 -6.70
C GLU A 66 -0.03 0.73 -6.51
N TYR A 67 0.83 1.62 -6.06
CA TYR A 67 0.49 3.02 -5.85
C TYR A 67 1.76 3.86 -5.76
N ALA A 68 1.69 5.10 -6.26
CA ALA A 68 2.76 6.07 -6.08
C ALA A 68 2.43 6.92 -4.85
N PRO A 69 3.03 6.62 -3.67
CA PRO A 69 2.62 7.30 -2.45
C PRO A 69 3.09 8.75 -2.43
N PRO A 70 2.25 9.68 -1.93
CA PRO A 70 2.68 11.05 -1.73
C PRO A 70 3.51 11.17 -0.46
N ARG A 71 4.38 12.18 -0.41
CA ARG A 71 4.93 12.66 0.86
C ARG A 71 4.11 13.86 1.31
N VAL A 72 4.04 14.03 2.60
CA VAL A 72 3.29 15.11 3.25
C VAL A 72 4.19 15.85 4.22
N THR A 73 3.81 17.08 4.55
CA THR A 73 4.54 17.87 5.53
C THR A 73 3.65 18.10 6.75
N CYS A 74 4.13 17.66 7.90
CA CYS A 74 3.44 17.81 9.18
C CYS A 74 4.20 18.81 10.05
N ALA A 75 3.45 19.71 10.69
CA ALA A 75 4.07 20.71 11.56
C ALA A 75 4.88 20.06 12.71
N ASP A 76 4.42 18.90 13.18
CA ASP A 76 5.04 18.22 14.32
C ASP A 76 6.10 17.18 13.91
N HIS A 77 6.01 16.63 12.71
CA HIS A 77 6.83 15.47 12.29
C HIS A 77 7.64 15.72 11.02
N GLY A 78 7.51 16.90 10.40
CA GLY A 78 8.23 17.24 9.19
C GLY A 78 7.71 16.48 7.96
N VAL A 79 8.57 16.31 6.97
CA VAL A 79 8.22 15.63 5.71
C VAL A 79 8.31 14.12 5.92
N THR A 80 7.24 13.42 5.59
CA THR A 80 7.16 11.97 5.71
C THR A 80 6.25 11.40 4.62
N VAL A 81 6.37 10.10 4.35
CA VAL A 81 5.44 9.42 3.44
C VAL A 81 4.06 9.40 4.08
N ALA A 82 3.02 9.71 3.30
CA ALA A 82 1.65 9.69 3.79
C ALA A 82 1.27 8.29 4.28
N MET A 83 0.37 8.23 5.25
CA MET A 83 -0.16 6.98 5.77
C MET A 83 -0.91 6.24 4.67
N MET A 84 -0.59 4.94 4.51
CA MET A 84 -1.29 4.05 3.59
C MET A 84 -2.23 3.17 4.39
N PRO A 85 -3.54 3.16 4.09
CA PRO A 85 -4.49 2.39 4.90
C PRO A 85 -4.31 0.87 4.81
N TRP A 86 -3.66 0.39 3.76
CA TRP A 86 -3.47 -1.06 3.55
C TRP A 86 -2.19 -1.63 4.15
N ALA A 87 -1.27 -0.79 4.63
CA ALA A 87 0.02 -1.26 5.07
C ALA A 87 0.54 -0.45 6.24
N ARG A 88 1.39 -1.09 7.04
CA ARG A 88 2.11 -0.41 8.11
C ARG A 88 3.21 0.46 7.52
N ARG A 89 3.62 1.48 8.27
CA ARG A 89 4.73 2.34 7.89
C ARG A 89 5.97 1.51 7.58
N LYS A 90 6.58 1.78 6.42
CA LYS A 90 7.79 1.11 5.92
C LYS A 90 7.62 -0.37 5.56
N SER A 91 6.44 -0.94 5.66
CA SER A 91 6.21 -2.33 5.26
C SER A 91 6.00 -2.42 3.76
N THR A 92 6.50 -3.49 3.14
CA THR A 92 6.23 -3.86 1.75
C THR A 92 5.11 -4.89 1.63
N TYR A 93 4.48 -5.24 2.75
CA TYR A 93 3.37 -6.19 2.81
C TYR A 93 2.12 -5.47 3.28
N THR A 94 0.94 -5.91 2.79
CA THR A 94 -0.32 -5.40 3.31
C THR A 94 -0.53 -5.91 4.73
N ARG A 95 -1.38 -5.22 5.49
CA ARG A 95 -1.73 -5.67 6.85
C ARG A 95 -2.38 -7.06 6.83
N ASP A 96 -3.21 -7.32 5.82
CA ASP A 96 -3.87 -8.62 5.68
C ASP A 96 -2.86 -9.73 5.43
N PHE A 97 -1.85 -9.48 4.59
CA PHE A 97 -0.78 -10.44 4.33
C PHE A 97 0.05 -10.72 5.59
N GLU A 98 0.43 -9.67 6.31
CA GLU A 98 1.18 -9.83 7.56
C GLU A 98 0.41 -10.65 8.58
N GLN A 99 -0.88 -10.38 8.74
CA GLN A 99 -1.73 -11.09 9.68
C GLN A 99 -1.87 -12.57 9.31
N GLN A 100 -2.10 -12.88 8.04
CA GLN A 100 -2.21 -14.26 7.57
C GLN A 100 -0.91 -15.03 7.77
N THR A 101 0.22 -14.41 7.47
CA THR A 101 1.53 -15.03 7.66
C THR A 101 1.80 -15.32 9.13
N ALA A 102 1.43 -14.40 10.02
CA ALA A 102 1.58 -14.62 11.46
C ALA A 102 0.75 -15.81 11.95
N LEU A 103 -0.48 -15.97 11.43
CA LEU A 103 -1.33 -17.12 11.80
C LEU A 103 -0.75 -18.43 11.31
N LEU A 104 -0.13 -18.45 10.14
CA LEU A 104 0.46 -19.67 9.58
C LEU A 104 1.73 -20.10 10.31
N ASN A 105 2.37 -19.20 11.03
CA ASN A 105 3.62 -19.47 11.76
C ASN A 105 3.41 -19.84 13.22
N VAL A 106 2.17 -19.99 13.63
CA VAL A 106 1.82 -20.36 15.02
C VAL A 106 1.84 -21.88 15.24
#